data_e1dc3c36718b78b75411090cdc9431fc
#
_entry.id   e1dc3c36718b78b75411090cdc9431fc
#
_cell.length_a   1.000
_cell.length_b   1.000
_cell.length_c   1.000
_cell.angle_alpha   90.00
_cell.angle_beta   90.00
_cell.angle_gamma   90.00
#
_symmetry.space_group_name_H-M   'P 1'
#
loop_
_entity.id
_entity.type
_entity.pdbx_description
1 polymer ?
#
loop_
_entity_poly.entity_id
_entity_poly.type
_entity_poly.pdbx_seq_one_letter_code
_entity_poly.pdbx_strand_id
1 'polypeptide(L)'
;MDFKSIIFVFLGGGVGSLIRFTITKYSDKNLISFPLGTSISNLIGCFVIGCLIAYYDKYNIPKKDIYLLVSVGFCGGLTTFSTFILDIFHMLKNENLLTLLSYFSVNFILGFLFICLGILIFK
;
A
#
# COMPACT_ATOMS: atom_id res chain seq x y z
N MET A 1 -13.12 19.97 -10.19
CA MET A 1 -12.07 18.94 -10.30
C MET A 1 -11.37 19.18 -11.63
N ASP A 2 -10.07 19.42 -11.60
CA ASP A 2 -9.31 19.74 -12.80
C ASP A 2 -9.02 18.47 -13.60
N PHE A 3 -9.20 18.50 -14.93
CA PHE A 3 -8.95 17.37 -15.83
C PHE A 3 -7.52 16.83 -15.70
N LYS A 4 -6.56 17.71 -15.44
CA LYS A 4 -5.16 17.37 -15.18
C LYS A 4 -5.01 16.47 -13.95
N SER A 5 -5.69 16.78 -12.86
CA SER A 5 -5.69 15.95 -11.63
C SER A 5 -6.21 14.54 -11.88
N ILE A 6 -7.23 14.39 -12.73
CA ILE A 6 -7.76 13.06 -13.11
C ILE A 6 -6.69 12.24 -13.83
N ILE A 7 -5.95 12.86 -14.77
CA ILE A 7 -4.88 12.18 -15.50
C ILE A 7 -3.78 11.70 -14.53
N PHE A 8 -3.35 12.55 -13.59
CA PHE A 8 -2.32 12.17 -12.62
C PHE A 8 -2.77 10.99 -11.75
N VAL A 9 -4.01 11.01 -11.24
CA VAL A 9 -4.56 9.90 -10.45
C VAL A 9 -4.66 8.63 -11.30
N PHE A 10 -5.12 8.72 -12.53
CA PHE A 10 -5.23 7.58 -13.45
C PHE A 10 -3.87 6.95 -13.74
N LEU A 11 -2.87 7.74 -14.10
CA LEU A 11 -1.53 7.26 -14.40
C LEU A 11 -0.87 6.63 -13.16
N GLY A 12 -0.94 7.30 -12.01
CA GLY A 12 -0.43 6.78 -10.75
C GLY A 12 -1.13 5.46 -10.36
N GLY A 13 -2.46 5.42 -10.46
CA GLY A 13 -3.26 4.25 -10.16
C GLY A 13 -2.95 3.06 -11.06
N GLY A 14 -2.79 3.29 -12.36
CA GLY A 14 -2.38 2.27 -13.32
C GLY A 14 -1.02 1.67 -12.97
N VAL A 15 -0.02 2.51 -12.72
CA VAL A 15 1.33 2.06 -12.33
C VAL A 15 1.29 1.30 -10.99
N GLY A 16 0.61 1.84 -9.97
CA GLY A 16 0.49 1.19 -8.66
C GLY A 16 -0.17 -0.19 -8.77
N SER A 17 -1.26 -0.30 -9.52
CA SER A 17 -1.97 -1.57 -9.75
C SER A 17 -1.13 -2.60 -10.49
N LEU A 18 -0.34 -2.18 -11.49
CA LEU A 18 0.57 -3.07 -12.22
C LEU A 18 1.69 -3.60 -11.31
N ILE A 19 2.26 -2.75 -10.48
CA ILE A 19 3.30 -3.15 -9.51
C ILE A 19 2.71 -4.13 -8.50
N ARG A 20 1.53 -3.85 -7.92
CA ARG A 20 0.84 -4.77 -7.02
C ARG A 20 0.58 -6.12 -7.68
N PHE A 21 0.05 -6.14 -8.90
CA PHE A 21 -0.17 -7.38 -9.66
C PHE A 21 1.13 -8.17 -9.81
N THR A 22 2.23 -7.49 -10.13
CA THR A 22 3.55 -8.12 -10.30
C THR A 22 4.05 -8.70 -8.97
N ILE A 23 3.98 -7.93 -7.88
CA ILE A 23 4.37 -8.39 -6.55
C ILE A 23 3.57 -9.64 -6.17
N THR A 24 2.25 -9.58 -6.25
CA THR A 24 1.37 -10.72 -5.92
C THR A 24 1.71 -11.96 -6.76
N LYS A 25 1.87 -11.78 -8.08
CA LYS A 25 2.20 -12.88 -8.99
C LYS A 25 3.51 -13.60 -8.63
N TYR A 26 4.51 -12.89 -8.14
CA TYR A 26 5.80 -13.48 -7.81
C TYR A 26 5.94 -13.90 -6.35
N SER A 27 5.26 -13.23 -5.43
CA SER A 27 5.33 -13.53 -3.99
C SER A 27 4.47 -14.71 -3.58
N ASP A 28 3.29 -14.89 -4.18
CA ASP A 28 2.32 -15.90 -3.72
C ASP A 28 2.49 -17.26 -4.40
N LYS A 29 3.46 -17.41 -5.30
CA LYS A 29 3.71 -18.68 -6.04
C LYS A 29 4.00 -19.89 -5.17
N ASN A 30 4.55 -19.70 -3.97
CA ASN A 30 5.09 -20.78 -3.14
C ASN A 30 4.53 -20.82 -1.71
N LEU A 31 3.62 -19.95 -1.33
CA LEU A 31 3.11 -19.83 0.04
C LEU A 31 1.60 -19.96 0.06
N ILE A 32 1.13 -21.17 0.29
CA ILE A 32 -0.29 -21.54 0.29
C ILE A 32 -1.06 -20.89 1.46
N SER A 33 -0.39 -20.44 2.51
CA SER A 33 -1.04 -20.03 3.76
C SER A 33 -0.93 -18.56 4.15
N PHE A 34 -0.01 -17.77 3.56
CA PHE A 34 0.18 -16.37 3.93
C PHE A 34 0.28 -15.48 2.68
N PRO A 35 -0.66 -14.51 2.48
CA PRO A 35 -0.68 -13.64 1.29
C PRO A 35 0.41 -12.56 1.38
N LEU A 36 1.64 -12.93 1.02
CA LEU A 36 2.78 -12.00 1.07
C LEU A 36 2.61 -10.84 0.09
N GLY A 37 2.03 -11.09 -1.09
CA GLY A 37 1.84 -10.07 -2.11
C GLY A 37 1.02 -8.89 -1.62
N THR A 38 -0.09 -9.15 -0.93
CA THR A 38 -0.93 -8.13 -0.30
C THR A 38 -0.17 -7.37 0.78
N SER A 39 0.52 -8.08 1.69
CA SER A 39 1.28 -7.45 2.78
C SER A 39 2.41 -6.57 2.25
N ILE A 40 3.24 -7.07 1.34
CA ILE A 40 4.36 -6.32 0.76
C ILE A 40 3.85 -5.04 0.06
N SER A 41 2.81 -5.15 -0.76
CA SER A 41 2.22 -4.01 -1.46
C SER A 41 1.69 -2.95 -0.50
N ASN A 42 1.00 -3.36 0.56
CA ASN A 42 0.49 -2.45 1.58
C ASN A 42 1.62 -1.76 2.36
N LEU A 43 2.67 -2.50 2.76
CA LEU A 43 3.82 -1.94 3.49
C LEU A 43 4.60 -0.94 2.64
N ILE A 44 4.85 -1.24 1.36
CA ILE A 44 5.51 -0.31 0.43
C ILE A 44 4.66 0.96 0.28
N GLY A 45 3.35 0.83 0.10
CA GLY A 45 2.44 1.98 0.01
C GLY A 45 2.45 2.84 1.28
N CYS A 46 2.44 2.22 2.47
CA CYS A 46 2.57 2.91 3.75
C CYS A 46 3.88 3.69 3.86
N PHE A 47 4.99 3.09 3.46
CA PHE A 47 6.30 3.74 3.46
C PHE A 47 6.34 4.94 2.51
N VAL A 48 5.90 4.74 1.27
CA VAL A 48 5.89 5.80 0.24
C VAL A 48 5.02 6.98 0.66
N ILE A 49 3.84 6.74 1.25
CA ILE A 49 2.97 7.83 1.71
C ILE A 49 3.60 8.59 2.89
N GLY A 50 4.29 7.87 3.80
CA GLY A 50 5.04 8.48 4.90
C GLY A 50 6.16 9.41 4.40
N CYS A 51 6.96 8.96 3.45
CA CYS A 51 7.99 9.77 2.79
C CYS A 51 7.39 11.00 2.10
N LEU A 52 6.30 10.80 1.36
CA LEU A 52 5.65 11.87 0.60
C LEU A 52 5.14 12.98 1.52
N ILE A 53 4.43 12.62 2.59
CA ILE A 53 3.88 13.59 3.54
C ILE A 53 5.02 14.40 4.17
N ALA A 54 6.03 13.72 4.70
CA ALA A 54 7.16 14.38 5.37
C ALA A 54 7.96 15.28 4.41
N TYR A 55 8.14 14.85 3.15
CA TYR A 55 8.79 15.69 2.13
C TYR A 55 8.03 16.98 1.87
N TYR A 56 6.70 16.88 1.66
CA TYR A 56 5.87 18.06 1.38
C TYR A 56 5.76 18.99 2.58
N ASP A 57 5.69 18.46 3.79
CA ASP A 57 5.61 19.26 5.02
C ASP A 57 6.96 19.94 5.33
N LYS A 58 8.09 19.25 5.15
CA LYS A 58 9.44 19.82 5.37
C LYS A 58 9.74 21.00 4.46
N TYR A 59 9.39 20.90 3.20
CA TYR A 59 9.70 21.92 2.19
C TYR A 59 8.57 22.91 1.94
N ASN A 60 7.45 22.82 2.68
CA ASN A 60 6.26 23.66 2.51
C ASN A 60 5.76 23.73 1.06
N ILE A 61 5.84 22.58 0.34
CA ILE A 61 5.46 22.50 -1.05
C ILE A 61 3.93 22.35 -1.16
N PRO A 62 3.26 23.11 -2.06
CA PRO A 62 1.83 22.93 -2.29
C PRO A 62 1.50 21.51 -2.78
N LYS A 63 0.53 20.85 -2.12
CA LYS A 63 0.07 19.50 -2.48
C LYS A 63 -0.75 19.55 -3.78
N LYS A 64 -0.07 19.49 -4.92
CA LYS A 64 -0.65 19.56 -6.27
C LYS A 64 -0.51 18.22 -7.02
N ASP A 65 -0.34 18.30 -8.31
CA ASP A 65 -0.40 17.20 -9.28
C ASP A 65 0.47 15.98 -8.90
N ILE A 66 1.75 16.19 -8.56
CA ILE A 66 2.66 15.10 -8.17
C ILE A 66 2.20 14.45 -6.86
N TYR A 67 1.70 15.23 -5.91
CA TYR A 67 1.12 14.68 -4.69
C TYR A 67 -0.07 13.78 -5.00
N LEU A 68 -0.97 14.20 -5.88
CA LEU A 68 -2.13 13.39 -6.32
C LEU A 68 -1.70 12.13 -7.06
N LEU A 69 -0.71 12.24 -7.95
CA LEU A 69 -0.17 11.10 -8.68
C LEU A 69 0.37 10.03 -7.72
N VAL A 70 1.13 10.44 -6.71
CA VAL A 70 1.78 9.49 -5.79
C VAL A 70 0.83 9.03 -4.68
N SER A 71 0.12 9.96 -3.99
CA SER A 71 -0.71 9.60 -2.84
C SER A 71 -1.99 8.87 -3.25
N VAL A 72 -2.80 9.53 -4.07
CA VAL A 72 -4.12 9.00 -4.47
C VAL A 72 -3.98 7.97 -5.57
N GLY A 73 -3.17 8.27 -6.60
CA GLY A 73 -2.95 7.38 -7.73
C GLY A 73 -2.10 6.17 -7.32
N PHE A 74 -0.80 6.36 -7.19
CA PHE A 74 0.16 5.26 -7.02
C PHE A 74 -0.10 4.45 -5.74
N CYS A 75 -0.13 5.10 -4.57
CA CYS A 75 -0.38 4.38 -3.32
C CYS A 75 -1.78 3.77 -3.29
N GLY A 76 -2.81 4.49 -3.79
CA GLY A 76 -4.17 3.96 -3.87
C GLY A 76 -4.30 2.76 -4.82
N GLY A 77 -3.55 2.71 -5.93
CA GLY A 77 -3.48 1.56 -6.83
C GLY A 77 -2.63 0.41 -6.31
N LEU A 78 -1.54 0.73 -5.60
CA LEU A 78 -0.61 -0.27 -5.04
C LEU A 78 -1.19 -0.98 -3.83
N THR A 79 -1.79 -0.25 -2.88
CA THR A 79 -2.38 -0.83 -1.66
C THR A 79 -3.78 -1.38 -1.92
N THR A 80 -4.22 -2.34 -1.11
CA THR A 80 -5.56 -2.91 -1.26
C THR A 80 -6.15 -3.37 0.07
N PHE A 81 -7.28 -2.79 0.44
CA PHE A 81 -8.07 -3.22 1.58
C PHE A 81 -9.02 -4.37 1.21
N SER A 82 -9.58 -4.36 0.01
CA SER A 82 -10.52 -5.40 -0.43
C SER A 82 -9.86 -6.78 -0.51
N THR A 83 -8.67 -6.88 -1.08
CA THR A 83 -7.90 -8.14 -1.10
C THR A 83 -7.51 -8.56 0.32
N PHE A 84 -7.08 -7.61 1.16
CA PHE A 84 -6.76 -7.87 2.56
C PHE A 84 -7.93 -8.52 3.32
N ILE A 85 -9.15 -8.00 3.17
CA ILE A 85 -10.35 -8.58 3.79
C ILE A 85 -10.72 -9.93 3.18
N LEU A 86 -10.55 -10.09 1.87
CA LEU A 86 -10.79 -11.38 1.19
C LEU A 86 -9.82 -12.46 1.70
N ASP A 87 -8.56 -12.12 1.88
CA ASP A 87 -7.54 -13.03 2.45
C ASP A 87 -7.91 -13.46 3.87
N ILE A 88 -8.35 -12.52 4.72
CA ILE A 88 -8.85 -12.81 6.06
C ILE A 88 -10.07 -13.75 6.02
N PHE A 89 -11.01 -13.51 5.12
CA PHE A 89 -12.19 -14.38 4.95
C PHE A 89 -11.78 -15.82 4.58
N HIS A 90 -10.82 -15.99 3.67
CA HIS A 90 -10.31 -17.32 3.32
C HIS A 90 -9.59 -18.00 4.49
N MET A 91 -8.83 -17.28 5.29
CA MET A 91 -8.19 -17.82 6.49
C MET A 91 -9.20 -18.26 7.55
N LEU A 92 -10.26 -17.48 7.76
CA LEU A 92 -11.36 -17.85 8.65
C LEU A 92 -12.05 -19.12 8.19
N LYS A 93 -12.33 -19.25 6.89
CA LYS A 93 -12.98 -20.43 6.31
C LYS A 93 -12.13 -21.70 6.47
N ASN A 94 -10.81 -21.55 6.44
CA ASN A 94 -9.86 -22.65 6.60
C ASN A 94 -9.48 -22.91 8.07
N GLU A 95 -10.15 -22.28 9.03
CA GLU A 95 -9.94 -22.40 10.49
C GLU A 95 -8.49 -22.11 10.94
N ASN A 96 -7.74 -21.34 10.16
CA ASN A 96 -6.34 -21.01 10.46
C ASN A 96 -6.22 -19.69 11.24
N LEU A 97 -6.67 -19.72 12.50
CA LEU A 97 -6.72 -18.53 13.35
C LEU A 97 -5.34 -17.91 13.62
N LEU A 98 -4.29 -18.74 13.78
CA LEU A 98 -2.94 -18.23 14.05
C LEU A 98 -2.40 -17.44 12.86
N THR A 99 -2.55 -17.98 11.64
CA THR A 99 -2.14 -17.30 10.41
C THR A 99 -2.94 -16.01 10.20
N LEU A 100 -4.23 -16.02 10.49
CA LEU A 100 -5.09 -14.84 10.42
C LEU A 100 -4.60 -13.72 11.36
N LEU A 101 -4.38 -14.06 12.64
CA LEU A 101 -3.91 -13.08 13.63
C LEU A 101 -2.54 -12.52 13.26
N SER A 102 -1.64 -13.37 12.78
CA SER A 102 -0.31 -12.94 12.30
C SER A 102 -0.43 -12.01 11.09
N TYR A 103 -1.27 -12.36 10.12
CA TYR A 103 -1.49 -11.57 8.91
C TYR A 103 -2.10 -10.19 9.23
N PHE A 104 -3.11 -10.17 10.09
CA PHE A 104 -3.72 -8.93 10.57
C PHE A 104 -2.68 -8.05 11.28
N SER A 105 -1.94 -8.62 12.24
CA SER A 105 -0.93 -7.90 13.02
C SER A 105 0.20 -7.34 12.14
N VAL A 106 0.70 -8.11 11.18
CA VAL A 106 1.73 -7.66 10.22
C VAL A 106 1.23 -6.45 9.43
N ASN A 107 0.04 -6.51 8.85
CA ASN A 107 -0.46 -5.39 8.05
C ASN A 107 -0.72 -4.14 8.89
N PHE A 108 -1.26 -4.25 10.09
CA PHE A 108 -1.56 -3.10 10.95
C PHE A 108 -0.31 -2.52 11.63
N ILE A 109 0.45 -3.36 12.34
CA ILE A 109 1.59 -2.88 13.14
C ILE A 109 2.73 -2.45 12.22
N LEU A 110 3.14 -3.30 11.27
CA LEU A 110 4.22 -2.95 10.35
C LEU A 110 3.78 -1.84 9.39
N GLY A 111 2.52 -1.79 8.96
CA GLY A 111 2.00 -0.69 8.14
C GLY A 111 2.18 0.66 8.83
N PHE A 112 1.80 0.74 10.11
CA PHE A 112 2.01 1.96 10.91
C PHE A 112 3.51 2.27 11.09
N LEU A 113 4.34 1.28 11.39
CA LEU A 113 5.78 1.47 11.52
C LEU A 113 6.43 1.95 10.22
N PHE A 114 6.00 1.44 9.06
CA PHE A 114 6.50 1.85 7.75
C PHE A 114 6.12 3.29 7.40
N ILE A 115 4.92 3.75 7.78
CA ILE A 115 4.58 5.18 7.70
C ILE A 115 5.54 6.01 8.54
N CYS A 116 5.76 5.63 9.81
CA CYS A 116 6.67 6.33 10.71
C CYS A 116 8.11 6.35 10.17
N LEU A 117 8.60 5.23 9.64
CA LEU A 117 9.93 5.15 9.00
C LEU A 117 10.02 6.08 7.79
N GLY A 118 9.00 6.12 6.93
CA GLY A 118 8.94 7.04 5.80
C GLY A 118 9.02 8.50 6.25
N ILE A 119 8.30 8.86 7.32
CA ILE A 119 8.32 10.21 7.89
C ILE A 119 9.72 10.57 8.44
N LEU A 120 10.39 9.62 9.09
CA LEU A 120 11.71 9.85 9.70
C LEU A 120 12.81 10.16 8.67
N ILE A 121 12.68 9.72 7.42
CA ILE A 121 13.68 9.98 6.36
C ILE A 121 13.82 11.47 6.07
N PHE A 122 12.74 12.25 6.18
CA PHE A 122 12.73 13.66 5.87
C PHE A 122 12.63 14.56 7.12
N LYS A 123 12.62 13.97 8.31
CA LYS A 123 12.64 14.72 9.56
C LYS A 123 14.02 15.29 9.84
#